data_b6da532ea1a09df076e383add576e894
#
_entry.id   b6da532ea1a09df076e383add576e894
#
_cell.length_a   1.000
_cell.length_b   1.000
_cell.length_c   1.000
_cell.angle_alpha   90.00
_cell.angle_beta   90.00
_cell.angle_gamma   90.00
#
_symmetry.space_group_name_H-M   'P 1'
#
loop_
_entity.id
_entity.type
_entity.pdbx_description
1 polymer ?
#
loop_
_entity_poly.entity_id
_entity_poly.type
_entity_poly.pdbx_seq_one_letter_code
_entity_poly.pdbx_strand_id
1 'polypeptide(L)'
;MKQQIVIGKIVAPHGVRGEFRIMPLTDNPKQYASMKKLCLADGKTLTVETIRFHKNMILAKTREVTSMDEAELLRNKEIVIAKEDLPPLEKGRF
;
A
#
# COMPACT_ATOMS: atom_id res chain seq x y z
N MET A 1 -17.48 15.27 -0.03
CA MET A 1 -16.12 14.81 -0.33
C MET A 1 -15.81 13.57 0.44
N LYS A 2 -15.13 12.65 -0.20
CA LYS A 2 -14.73 11.43 0.49
C LYS A 2 -13.51 11.69 1.37
N GLN A 3 -13.56 11.21 2.57
CA GLN A 3 -12.40 11.25 3.45
C GLN A 3 -11.42 10.17 3.06
N GLN A 4 -10.14 10.52 3.04
CA GLN A 4 -9.08 9.56 2.80
C GLN A 4 -8.28 9.36 4.08
N ILE A 5 -7.91 8.13 4.31
CA ILE A 5 -7.14 7.76 5.48
C ILE A 5 -5.81 7.21 5.00
N VAL A 6 -4.71 7.70 5.58
CA VAL A 6 -3.39 7.19 5.27
C VAL A 6 -3.21 5.85 5.97
N ILE A 7 -2.92 4.82 5.19
CA ILE A 7 -2.74 3.48 5.73
C ILE A 7 -1.32 2.97 5.57
N GLY A 8 -0.46 3.74 4.91
CA GLY A 8 0.93 3.34 4.76
C GLY A 8 1.73 4.40 4.04
N LYS A 9 3.03 4.17 4.02
CA LYS A 9 3.96 5.06 3.36
C LYS A 9 5.00 4.22 2.64
N ILE A 10 5.29 4.58 1.40
CA ILE A 10 6.32 3.89 0.64
C ILE A 10 7.67 4.38 1.13
N VAL A 11 8.50 3.44 1.56
CA VAL A 11 9.76 3.79 2.22
C VAL A 11 10.92 3.76 1.25
N ALA A 12 11.03 2.68 0.47
CA ALA A 12 12.19 2.49 -0.39
C ALA A 12 11.90 1.41 -1.42
N PRO A 13 12.65 1.42 -2.55
CA PRO A 13 12.58 0.29 -3.47
C PRO A 13 13.13 -0.98 -2.82
N HIS A 14 12.70 -2.12 -3.33
CA HIS A 14 13.18 -3.41 -2.86
C HIS A 14 13.50 -4.28 -4.07
N GLY A 15 14.78 -4.38 -4.40
CA GLY A 15 15.20 -5.16 -5.54
C GLY A 15 15.03 -4.43 -6.85
N VAL A 16 15.30 -5.10 -7.94
CA VAL A 16 15.39 -4.46 -9.26
C VAL A 16 14.11 -4.59 -10.08
N ARG A 17 13.16 -5.37 -9.60
CA ARG A 17 11.93 -5.64 -10.36
C ARG A 17 10.85 -4.60 -10.16
N GLY A 18 11.09 -3.61 -9.32
CA GLY A 18 10.08 -2.60 -9.04
C GLY A 18 9.28 -2.84 -7.78
N GLU A 19 9.63 -3.86 -7.00
CA GLU A 19 9.01 -4.00 -5.69
C GLU A 19 9.41 -2.86 -4.78
N PHE A 20 8.53 -2.51 -3.86
CA PHE A 20 8.84 -1.45 -2.92
C PHE A 20 8.33 -1.84 -1.54
N ARG A 21 8.95 -1.22 -0.55
CA ARG A 21 8.60 -1.46 0.85
C ARG A 21 7.58 -0.42 1.30
N ILE A 22 6.59 -0.90 2.02
CA ILE A 22 5.56 -0.04 2.60
C ILE A 22 5.64 -0.18 4.11
N MET A 23 5.72 0.95 4.80
CA MET A 23 5.57 0.96 6.23
C MET A 23 4.08 1.07 6.53
N PRO A 24 3.46 0.05 7.13
CA PRO A 24 2.03 0.14 7.40
C PRO A 24 1.76 1.14 8.52
N LEU A 25 0.77 1.98 8.31
CA LEU A 25 0.33 2.97 9.30
C LEU A 25 -1.11 2.69 9.70
N THR A 26 -1.47 1.43 9.69
CA THR A 26 -2.80 0.97 10.03
C THR A 26 -2.70 -0.11 11.10
N ASP A 27 -3.73 -0.23 11.91
CA ASP A 27 -3.78 -1.28 12.92
C ASP A 27 -3.99 -2.66 12.32
N ASN A 28 -4.37 -2.71 11.05
CA ASN A 28 -4.63 -3.99 10.39
C ASN A 28 -3.84 -4.08 9.09
N PRO A 29 -2.52 -4.34 9.20
CA PRO A 29 -1.70 -4.42 7.98
C PRO A 29 -2.09 -5.57 7.06
N LYS A 30 -2.77 -6.58 7.59
CA LYS A 30 -3.19 -7.69 6.75
C LYS A 30 -4.21 -7.30 5.70
N GLN A 31 -4.83 -6.12 5.84
CA GLN A 31 -5.77 -5.66 4.82
C GLN A 31 -5.10 -5.49 3.46
N TYR A 32 -3.79 -5.27 3.45
CA TYR A 32 -3.06 -5.15 2.19
C TYR A 32 -3.15 -6.42 1.35
N ALA A 33 -3.29 -7.57 2.00
CA ALA A 33 -3.33 -8.84 1.27
C ALA A 33 -4.56 -8.96 0.38
N SER A 34 -5.64 -8.27 0.73
CA SER A 34 -6.86 -8.32 -0.05
C SER A 34 -7.03 -7.12 -0.97
N MET A 35 -6.10 -6.18 -0.94
CA MET A 35 -6.20 -5.00 -1.78
C MET A 35 -5.71 -5.31 -3.19
N LYS A 36 -6.49 -4.90 -4.16
CA LYS A 36 -6.11 -5.09 -5.56
C LYS A 36 -5.50 -3.84 -6.16
N LYS A 37 -5.67 -2.71 -5.50
CA LYS A 37 -5.14 -1.44 -5.96
C LYS A 37 -4.64 -0.65 -4.77
N LEU A 38 -3.60 0.12 -5.01
CA LEU A 38 -3.06 1.04 -4.01
C LEU A 38 -3.28 2.45 -4.53
N CYS A 39 -3.92 3.27 -3.72
CA CYS A 39 -4.15 4.67 -4.08
C CYS A 39 -3.14 5.53 -3.35
N LEU A 40 -2.47 6.38 -4.09
CA LEU A 40 -1.48 7.28 -3.51
C LEU A 40 -2.13 8.63 -3.23
N ALA A 41 -1.61 9.31 -2.24
CA ALA A 41 -2.16 10.60 -1.82
C ALA A 41 -2.10 11.64 -2.95
N ASP A 42 -1.20 11.45 -3.91
CA ASP A 42 -1.09 12.38 -5.04
C ASP A 42 -2.08 12.08 -6.17
N GLY A 43 -2.93 11.09 -6.00
CA GLY A 43 -3.95 10.75 -6.98
C GLY A 43 -3.64 9.57 -7.87
N LYS A 44 -2.45 9.02 -7.79
CA LYS A 44 -2.09 7.85 -8.59
C LYS A 44 -2.72 6.59 -8.01
N THR A 45 -3.04 5.66 -8.90
CA THR A 45 -3.51 4.34 -8.51
C THR A 45 -2.59 3.29 -9.10
N LEU A 46 -2.17 2.34 -8.28
CA LEU A 46 -1.29 1.26 -8.70
C LEU A 46 -2.05 -0.06 -8.59
N THR A 47 -1.89 -0.90 -9.60
CA THR A 47 -2.54 -2.20 -9.63
C THR A 47 -1.63 -3.22 -8.97
N VAL A 48 -2.09 -3.82 -7.88
CA VAL A 48 -1.29 -4.76 -7.10
C VAL A 48 -1.17 -6.09 -7.82
N GLU A 49 0.06 -6.57 -7.95
CA GLU A 49 0.32 -7.92 -8.45
C GLU A 49 0.60 -8.88 -7.33
N THR A 50 1.47 -8.48 -6.39
CA THR A 50 1.75 -9.32 -5.23
C THR A 50 1.93 -8.46 -4.00
N ILE A 51 1.54 -9.03 -2.87
CA ILE A 51 1.76 -8.43 -1.56
C ILE A 51 2.42 -9.50 -0.70
N ARG A 52 3.53 -9.16 -0.07
CA ARG A 52 4.20 -10.04 0.87
C ARG A 52 4.45 -9.31 2.16
N PHE A 53 4.39 -10.04 3.24
CA PHE A 53 4.68 -9.49 4.56
C PHE A 53 6.06 -9.94 4.99
N HIS A 54 6.89 -9.01 5.43
CA HIS A 54 8.23 -9.31 5.84
C HIS A 54 8.54 -8.52 7.11
N LYS A 55 8.58 -9.21 8.23
CA LYS A 55 8.75 -8.57 9.53
C LYS A 55 7.62 -7.55 9.72
N ASN A 56 7.96 -6.29 9.92
CA ASN A 56 6.97 -5.25 10.13
C ASN A 56 6.71 -4.44 8.87
N MET A 57 7.17 -4.94 7.73
CA MET A 57 7.07 -4.22 6.48
C MET A 57 6.25 -5.00 5.48
N ILE A 58 5.72 -4.30 4.51
CA ILE A 58 4.97 -4.91 3.42
C ILE A 58 5.78 -4.71 2.14
N LEU A 59 5.95 -5.80 1.38
CA LEU A 59 6.61 -5.74 0.09
C LEU A 59 5.53 -5.83 -0.97
N ALA A 60 5.44 -4.82 -1.81
CA ALA A 60 4.41 -4.76 -2.84
C ALA A 60 5.03 -4.70 -4.22
N LYS A 61 4.44 -5.44 -5.14
CA LYS A 61 4.77 -5.35 -6.56
C LYS A 61 3.50 -4.94 -7.29
N THR A 62 3.62 -3.91 -8.12
CA THR A 62 2.48 -3.43 -8.89
C THR A 62 2.79 -3.48 -10.37
N ARG A 63 1.72 -3.51 -11.17
CA ARG A 63 1.84 -3.60 -12.60
C ARG A 63 2.55 -2.39 -13.21
N GLU A 64 2.28 -1.21 -12.63
CA GLU A 64 2.78 0.05 -13.17
C GLU A 64 4.24 0.31 -12.86
N VAL A 65 4.78 -0.39 -11.87
CA VAL A 65 6.15 -0.15 -11.40
C VAL A 65 6.97 -1.40 -11.70
N THR A 66 7.84 -1.30 -12.70
CA THR A 66 8.56 -2.47 -13.20
C THR A 66 10.06 -2.39 -12.99
N SER A 67 10.57 -1.29 -12.43
CA SER A 67 12.00 -1.13 -12.23
C SER A 67 12.26 -0.44 -10.90
N MET A 68 13.51 -0.58 -10.44
CA MET A 68 13.91 0.09 -9.21
C MET A 68 13.80 1.60 -9.34
N ASP A 69 14.13 2.14 -10.51
CA ASP A 69 14.04 3.58 -10.71
C ASP A 69 12.62 4.09 -10.57
N GLU A 70 11.67 3.34 -11.11
CA GLU A 70 10.26 3.72 -10.96
C GLU A 70 9.81 3.62 -9.51
N ALA A 71 10.27 2.59 -8.82
CA ALA A 71 9.92 2.44 -7.40
C ALA A 71 10.52 3.57 -6.57
N GLU A 72 11.72 4.04 -6.95
CA GLU A 72 12.35 5.13 -6.24
C GLU A 72 11.53 6.43 -6.35
N LEU A 73 10.85 6.63 -7.46
CA LEU A 73 10.00 7.79 -7.62
C LEU A 73 8.82 7.80 -6.66
N LEU A 74 8.50 6.63 -6.10
CA LEU A 74 7.39 6.52 -5.16
C LEU A 74 7.84 6.70 -3.71
N ARG A 75 9.13 6.85 -3.48
CA ARG A 75 9.63 7.01 -2.12
C ARG A 75 8.94 8.18 -1.43
N ASN A 76 8.53 7.95 -0.20
CA ASN A 76 7.84 8.94 0.64
C ASN A 76 6.41 9.24 0.21
N LYS A 77 5.88 8.54 -0.77
CA LYS A 77 4.47 8.68 -1.12
C LYS A 77 3.62 7.97 -0.09
N GLU A 78 2.50 8.57 0.27
CA GLU A 78 1.58 7.97 1.22
C GLU A 78 0.52 7.17 0.49
N ILE A 79 0.13 6.05 1.07
CA ILE A 79 -0.94 5.22 0.54
C ILE A 79 -2.19 5.52 1.34
N VAL A 80 -3.25 5.82 0.63
CA VAL A 80 -4.50 6.22 1.25
C VAL A 80 -5.62 5.30 0.81
N ILE A 81 -6.68 5.27 1.60
CA ILE A 81 -7.88 4.52 1.28
C ILE A 81 -9.07 5.40 1.65
N ALA A 82 -10.14 5.29 0.88
CA ALA A 82 -11.35 6.00 1.23
C ALA A 82 -11.92 5.41 2.52
N LYS A 83 -12.39 6.25 3.41
CA LYS A 83 -12.89 5.80 4.70
C LYS A 83 -13.97 4.73 4.54
N GLU A 84 -14.81 4.87 3.54
CA GLU A 84 -15.89 3.94 3.30
C GLU A 84 -15.41 2.60 2.75
N ASP A 85 -14.16 2.52 2.32
CA ASP A 85 -13.58 1.28 1.81
C ASP A 85 -12.79 0.52 2.87
N LEU A 86 -12.78 1.04 4.11
CA LEU A 86 -12.13 0.31 5.18
C LEU A 86 -12.88 -0.98 5.46
N PRO A 87 -12.16 -2.07 5.76
CA PRO A 87 -12.86 -3.30 6.13
C PRO A 87 -13.68 -3.08 7.39
N PRO A 88 -14.83 -3.73 7.51
CA PRO A 88 -15.64 -3.58 8.70
C PRO A 88 -14.89 -4.06 9.92
N LEU A 89 -15.11 -3.38 11.05
CA LEU A 89 -14.53 -3.84 12.29
C LEU A 89 -15.24 -5.10 12.75
N GLU A 90 -14.52 -6.00 13.20
CA GLU A 90 -15.08 -7.25 13.65
C GLU A 90 -15.88 -7.04 14.90
N LYS A 91 -16.10 -6.84 14.74
CA LYS A 91 -16.49 -6.73 15.58
C LYS A 91 -17.07 -7.03 16.19
N GLY A 92 -16.96 -6.73 15.98
CA GLY A 92 -17.32 -6.73 16.59
C GLY A 92 -17.90 -7.43 16.66
N ARG A 93 -17.76 -7.73 16.66
CA ARG A 93 -18.01 -8.48 16.90
C ARG A 93 -17.76 -8.80 17.83
N PHE A 94 -17.70 -8.63 18.08
CA PHE A 94 -17.34 -8.70 19.01
C PHE A 94 -17.42 -8.91 19.54
#